data_e61bf5a0e1af30b777f9d5408569a3a6
#
_entry.id   e61bf5a0e1af30b777f9d5408569a3a6
#
_cell.length_a   1.000
_cell.length_b   1.000
_cell.length_c   1.000
_cell.angle_alpha   90.00
_cell.angle_beta   90.00
_cell.angle_gamma   90.00
#
_symmetry.space_group_name_H-M   'P 1'
#
loop_
_entity.id
_entity.type
_entity.pdbx_description
1 polymer ?
#
loop_
_entity_poly.entity_id
_entity_poly.type
_entity_poly.pdbx_seq_one_letter_code
_entity_poly.pdbx_strand_id
1 'polypeptide(L)'
;ENKLINFDSEKFKEIIDYLNLDYKLKNLFGKIPDFSFLDVKKQLENLVTTKTTQIMDKQVVEFAENNPSAAKTIKTIIKNKERFPKDEFEKLKKAFPCIIAGIRDYADYIPLESDIVDLVIIDEASQVSIAQAFPAILRAKKILVMGDKKQFSNIKSNQAANITNNE
;
A
#
# COMPACT_ATOMS: atom_id res chain seq x y z
N GLU A 1 56.32 26.06 -46.12
CA GLU A 1 56.15 24.60 -45.86
C GLU A 1 54.68 24.31 -45.59
N ASN A 2 53.96 23.84 -46.63
CA ASN A 2 52.58 23.34 -46.49
C ASN A 2 52.65 21.99 -45.81
N LYS A 3 52.39 21.93 -44.51
CA LYS A 3 52.05 20.68 -43.84
C LYS A 3 50.68 20.23 -44.37
N LEU A 4 50.72 19.26 -45.28
CA LEU A 4 49.50 18.48 -45.62
C LEU A 4 49.02 17.81 -44.34
N ILE A 5 47.94 18.33 -43.78
CA ILE A 5 47.24 17.68 -42.69
C ILE A 5 46.66 16.41 -43.25
N ASN A 6 47.19 15.25 -42.85
CA ASN A 6 46.58 13.97 -43.20
C ASN A 6 45.16 13.96 -42.61
N PHE A 7 44.19 14.15 -43.48
CA PHE A 7 42.80 14.15 -43.15
C PHE A 7 42.35 12.70 -42.96
N ASP A 8 42.19 12.31 -41.71
CA ASP A 8 41.65 11.01 -41.33
C ASP A 8 40.10 11.07 -41.42
N SER A 9 39.54 10.48 -42.46
CA SER A 9 38.13 10.54 -42.73
C SER A 9 37.28 9.79 -41.68
N GLU A 10 37.85 8.76 -41.03
CA GLU A 10 37.18 8.05 -39.95
C GLU A 10 37.05 8.91 -38.71
N LYS A 11 38.14 9.56 -38.27
CA LYS A 11 38.10 10.50 -37.14
C LYS A 11 37.18 11.68 -37.39
N PHE A 12 37.13 12.18 -38.61
CA PHE A 12 36.21 13.26 -38.96
C PHE A 12 34.77 12.83 -38.84
N LYS A 13 34.43 11.62 -39.25
CA LYS A 13 33.11 11.05 -39.11
C LYS A 13 32.73 10.88 -37.63
N GLU A 14 33.62 10.37 -36.79
CA GLU A 14 33.43 10.28 -35.35
C GLU A 14 33.12 11.62 -34.69
N ILE A 15 33.88 12.67 -35.10
CA ILE A 15 33.65 14.03 -34.61
C ILE A 15 32.27 14.55 -35.01
N ILE A 16 31.84 14.33 -36.26
CA ILE A 16 30.51 14.73 -36.73
C ILE A 16 29.40 13.97 -35.98
N ASP A 17 29.57 12.68 -35.76
CA ASP A 17 28.63 11.89 -35.02
C ASP A 17 28.50 12.33 -33.55
N TYR A 18 29.68 12.66 -32.93
CA TYR A 18 29.70 13.24 -31.58
C TYR A 18 28.96 14.58 -31.50
N LEU A 19 29.23 15.51 -32.43
CA LEU A 19 28.56 16.81 -32.48
C LEU A 19 27.07 16.70 -32.71
N ASN A 20 26.62 15.75 -33.52
CA ASN A 20 25.22 15.49 -33.75
C ASN A 20 24.53 14.93 -32.49
N LEU A 21 25.20 14.05 -31.74
CA LEU A 21 24.70 13.53 -30.48
C LEU A 21 24.64 14.62 -29.40
N ASP A 22 25.70 15.45 -29.30
CA ASP A 22 25.73 16.58 -28.35
C ASP A 22 24.60 17.59 -28.64
N TYR A 23 24.39 17.93 -29.92
CA TYR A 23 23.27 18.78 -30.34
C TYR A 23 21.91 18.20 -29.99
N LYS A 24 21.70 16.90 -30.26
CA LYS A 24 20.47 16.21 -29.89
C LYS A 24 20.26 16.22 -28.40
N LEU A 25 21.31 15.94 -27.63
CA LEU A 25 21.27 15.94 -26.17
C LEU A 25 20.91 17.33 -25.61
N LYS A 26 21.56 18.39 -26.07
CA LYS A 26 21.24 19.77 -25.69
C LYS A 26 19.81 20.16 -26.01
N ASN A 27 19.30 19.76 -27.16
CA ASN A 27 17.90 19.99 -27.54
C ASN A 27 16.90 19.20 -26.67
N LEU A 28 17.26 18.00 -26.20
CA LEU A 28 16.45 17.25 -25.27
C LEU A 28 16.44 17.90 -23.88
N PHE A 29 17.60 18.29 -23.37
CA PHE A 29 17.71 19.01 -22.08
C PHE A 29 16.94 20.33 -22.09
N GLY A 30 16.94 21.08 -23.19
CA GLY A 30 16.16 22.31 -23.32
C GLY A 30 14.63 22.10 -23.33
N LYS A 31 14.17 20.87 -23.53
CA LYS A 31 12.74 20.49 -23.46
C LYS A 31 12.30 19.97 -22.09
N ILE A 32 13.25 19.68 -21.20
CA ILE A 32 12.95 19.24 -19.84
C ILE A 32 12.45 20.45 -19.06
N PRO A 33 11.26 20.39 -18.45
CA PRO A 33 10.77 21.49 -17.61
C PRO A 33 11.76 21.77 -16.47
N ASP A 34 11.93 23.06 -16.17
CA ASP A 34 12.81 23.51 -15.09
C ASP A 34 12.14 23.29 -13.71
N PHE A 35 11.89 22.01 -13.38
CA PHE A 35 11.41 21.61 -12.06
C PHE A 35 12.07 20.31 -11.59
N SER A 36 12.29 20.18 -10.30
CA SER A 36 12.73 18.94 -9.69
C SER A 36 11.56 17.97 -9.55
N PHE A 37 11.56 16.87 -10.30
CA PHE A 37 10.57 15.82 -10.18
C PHE A 37 10.46 15.28 -8.74
N LEU A 38 11.59 15.14 -8.04
CA LEU A 38 11.62 14.65 -6.67
C LEU A 38 10.92 15.62 -5.70
N ASP A 39 11.11 16.93 -5.89
CA ASP A 39 10.47 17.94 -5.06
C ASP A 39 8.97 17.99 -5.29
N VAL A 40 8.52 17.93 -6.55
CA VAL A 40 7.10 17.89 -6.89
C VAL A 40 6.45 16.62 -6.33
N LYS A 41 7.13 15.46 -6.46
CA LYS A 41 6.64 14.20 -5.88
C LYS A 41 6.49 14.31 -4.36
N LYS A 42 7.49 14.85 -3.66
CA LYS A 42 7.44 15.05 -2.22
C LYS A 42 6.32 16.01 -1.77
N GLN A 43 6.13 17.09 -2.52
CA GLN A 43 5.02 18.02 -2.26
C GLN A 43 3.66 17.34 -2.45
N LEU A 44 3.50 16.55 -3.50
CA LEU A 44 2.28 15.77 -3.74
C LEU A 44 2.00 14.78 -2.61
N GLU A 45 3.00 14.01 -2.19
CA GLU A 45 2.89 13.06 -1.08
C GLU A 45 2.47 13.77 0.22
N ASN A 46 3.08 14.91 0.53
CA ASN A 46 2.72 15.72 1.71
C ASN A 46 1.28 16.24 1.63
N LEU A 47 0.86 16.75 0.47
CA LEU A 47 -0.50 17.25 0.28
C LEU A 47 -1.53 16.12 0.40
N VAL A 48 -1.28 14.96 -0.19
CA VAL A 48 -2.17 13.79 -0.10
C VAL A 48 -2.27 13.33 1.35
N THR A 49 -1.15 13.20 2.05
CA THR A 49 -1.13 12.80 3.48
C THR A 49 -1.91 13.80 4.34
N THR A 50 -1.63 15.09 4.21
CA THR A 50 -2.31 16.14 4.97
C THR A 50 -3.81 16.13 4.71
N LYS A 51 -4.23 16.06 3.45
CA LYS A 51 -5.65 16.03 3.09
C LYS A 51 -6.34 14.79 3.62
N THR A 52 -5.70 13.63 3.53
CA THR A 52 -6.27 12.37 4.03
C THR A 52 -6.45 12.43 5.55
N THR A 53 -5.43 12.89 6.28
CA THR A 53 -5.49 13.06 7.74
C THR A 53 -6.63 14.01 8.14
N GLN A 54 -6.75 15.16 7.48
CA GLN A 54 -7.83 16.12 7.77
C GLN A 54 -9.22 15.53 7.54
N ILE A 55 -9.40 14.73 6.49
CA ILE A 55 -10.68 14.06 6.21
C ILE A 55 -10.99 13.04 7.32
N MET A 56 -10.00 12.24 7.73
CA MET A 56 -10.19 11.25 8.79
C MET A 56 -10.50 11.90 10.13
N ASP A 57 -9.75 12.93 10.52
CA ASP A 57 -9.99 13.66 11.78
C ASP A 57 -11.38 14.28 11.79
N LYS A 58 -11.79 14.90 10.69
CA LYS A 58 -13.15 15.46 10.54
C LYS A 58 -14.22 14.37 10.74
N GLN A 59 -14.07 13.20 10.13
CA GLN A 59 -15.03 12.10 10.28
C GLN A 59 -15.15 11.63 11.74
N VAL A 60 -14.02 11.52 12.44
CA VAL A 60 -14.01 11.11 13.85
C VAL A 60 -14.70 12.14 14.74
N VAL A 61 -14.40 13.43 14.54
CA VAL A 61 -15.00 14.53 15.31
C VAL A 61 -16.50 14.58 15.04
N GLU A 62 -16.94 14.61 13.78
CA GLU A 62 -18.35 14.63 13.39
C GLU A 62 -19.11 13.42 13.96
N PHE A 63 -18.48 12.24 13.94
CA PHE A 63 -19.08 11.05 14.54
C PHE A 63 -19.27 11.20 16.05
N ALA A 64 -18.26 11.68 16.76
CA ALA A 64 -18.32 11.86 18.22
C ALA A 64 -19.36 12.93 18.64
N GLU A 65 -19.47 14.01 17.88
CA GLU A 65 -20.45 15.08 18.12
C GLU A 65 -21.88 14.63 17.84
N ASN A 66 -22.09 13.94 16.72
CA ASN A 66 -23.43 13.50 16.31
C ASN A 66 -23.92 12.21 17.02
N ASN A 67 -22.98 11.42 17.58
CA ASN A 67 -23.29 10.12 18.21
C ASN A 67 -22.55 9.93 19.55
N PRO A 68 -22.72 10.81 20.55
CA PRO A 68 -21.95 10.77 21.79
C PRO A 68 -22.10 9.48 22.60
N SER A 69 -23.29 8.87 22.59
CA SER A 69 -23.53 7.59 23.26
C SER A 69 -22.78 6.45 22.58
N ALA A 70 -22.83 6.37 21.24
CA ALA A 70 -22.11 5.36 20.48
C ALA A 70 -20.59 5.51 20.65
N ALA A 71 -20.07 6.74 20.65
CA ALA A 71 -18.66 7.01 20.90
C ALA A 71 -18.20 6.52 22.28
N LYS A 72 -19.02 6.72 23.34
CA LYS A 72 -18.74 6.18 24.67
C LYS A 72 -18.75 4.65 24.70
N THR A 73 -19.74 4.01 24.05
CA THR A 73 -19.84 2.56 23.98
C THR A 73 -18.64 1.97 23.25
N ILE A 74 -18.26 2.51 22.10
CA ILE A 74 -17.08 2.09 21.32
C ILE A 74 -15.81 2.21 22.17
N LYS A 75 -15.63 3.34 22.87
CA LYS A 75 -14.49 3.54 23.78
C LYS A 75 -14.43 2.49 24.88
N THR A 76 -15.58 2.10 25.43
CA THR A 76 -15.67 1.07 26.48
C THR A 76 -15.32 -0.31 25.95
N ILE A 77 -15.84 -0.70 24.79
CA ILE A 77 -15.54 -1.97 24.11
C ILE A 77 -14.03 -2.08 23.84
N ILE A 78 -13.42 -1.01 23.31
CA ILE A 78 -11.97 -0.98 23.03
C ILE A 78 -11.17 -1.10 24.35
N LYS A 79 -11.56 -0.37 25.40
CA LYS A 79 -10.89 -0.40 26.70
C LYS A 79 -10.94 -1.77 27.35
N ASN A 80 -12.08 -2.43 27.25
CA ASN A 80 -12.31 -3.74 27.85
C ASN A 80 -11.80 -4.89 26.98
N LYS A 81 -11.37 -4.62 25.74
CA LYS A 81 -10.95 -5.61 24.74
C LYS A 81 -12.06 -6.64 24.46
N GLU A 82 -13.26 -6.15 24.30
CA GLU A 82 -14.44 -6.97 23.99
C GLU A 82 -14.65 -7.07 22.47
N ARG A 83 -15.34 -8.13 22.04
CA ARG A 83 -15.78 -8.23 20.64
C ARG A 83 -16.86 -7.18 20.37
N PHE A 84 -16.74 -6.49 19.24
CA PHE A 84 -17.76 -5.54 18.82
C PHE A 84 -19.07 -6.26 18.48
N PRO A 85 -20.21 -5.83 19.06
CA PRO A 85 -21.53 -6.16 18.53
C PRO A 85 -21.67 -5.61 17.10
N LYS A 86 -22.46 -6.29 16.27
CA LYS A 86 -22.65 -5.91 14.85
C LYS A 86 -23.03 -4.44 14.68
N ASP A 87 -24.05 -3.99 15.41
CA ASP A 87 -24.58 -2.63 15.30
C ASP A 87 -23.55 -1.56 15.70
N GLU A 88 -22.75 -1.84 16.72
CA GLU A 88 -21.68 -0.92 17.16
C GLU A 88 -20.52 -0.92 16.18
N PHE A 89 -20.23 -2.07 15.55
CA PHE A 89 -19.21 -2.15 14.52
C PHE A 89 -19.62 -1.37 13.25
N GLU A 90 -20.89 -1.43 12.85
CA GLU A 90 -21.40 -0.62 11.73
C GLU A 90 -21.29 0.89 12.00
N LYS A 91 -21.48 1.31 13.25
CA LYS A 91 -21.25 2.70 13.65
C LYS A 91 -19.76 3.05 13.63
N LEU A 92 -18.90 2.13 14.13
CA LEU A 92 -17.44 2.30 14.13
C LEU A 92 -16.90 2.52 12.72
N LYS A 93 -17.35 1.74 11.73
CA LYS A 93 -16.92 1.87 10.33
C LYS A 93 -17.16 3.26 9.73
N LYS A 94 -18.19 3.98 10.20
CA LYS A 94 -18.48 5.34 9.73
C LYS A 94 -17.43 6.34 10.20
N ALA A 95 -16.91 6.16 11.41
CA ALA A 95 -15.85 7.01 11.96
C ALA A 95 -14.46 6.56 11.51
N PHE A 96 -14.26 5.25 11.41
CA PHE A 96 -12.98 4.61 11.11
C PHE A 96 -13.14 3.69 9.90
N PRO A 97 -13.05 4.22 8.68
CA PRO A 97 -13.24 3.44 7.46
C PRO A 97 -12.10 2.45 7.20
N CYS A 98 -10.95 2.64 7.85
CA CYS A 98 -9.80 1.75 7.78
C CYS A 98 -9.40 1.26 9.17
N ILE A 99 -9.27 -0.07 9.31
CA ILE A 99 -8.86 -0.72 10.55
C ILE A 99 -7.64 -1.58 10.24
N ILE A 100 -6.56 -1.37 10.97
CA ILE A 100 -5.34 -2.19 10.89
C ILE A 100 -5.30 -3.08 12.13
N ALA A 101 -5.21 -4.39 11.94
CA ALA A 101 -5.18 -5.35 13.04
C ALA A 101 -4.31 -6.55 12.69
N GLY A 102 -3.73 -7.19 13.69
CA GLY A 102 -3.16 -8.52 13.53
C GLY A 102 -4.27 -9.53 13.24
N ILE A 103 -3.93 -10.62 12.56
CA ILE A 103 -4.93 -11.67 12.18
C ILE A 103 -5.71 -12.19 13.39
N ARG A 104 -5.03 -12.39 14.51
CA ARG A 104 -5.64 -12.86 15.74
C ARG A 104 -6.61 -11.82 16.32
N ASP A 105 -6.16 -10.57 16.43
CA ASP A 105 -6.98 -9.48 16.96
C ASP A 105 -8.21 -9.24 16.08
N TYR A 106 -8.03 -9.33 14.74
CA TYR A 106 -9.14 -9.25 13.81
C TYR A 106 -10.19 -10.36 14.07
N ALA A 107 -9.76 -11.59 14.28
CA ALA A 107 -10.63 -12.71 14.58
C ALA A 107 -11.36 -12.55 15.94
N ASP A 108 -10.68 -12.00 16.93
CA ASP A 108 -11.19 -11.88 18.29
C ASP A 108 -12.14 -10.68 18.47
N TYR A 109 -11.86 -9.54 17.82
CA TYR A 109 -12.61 -8.29 18.07
C TYR A 109 -13.66 -7.96 17.03
N ILE A 110 -13.45 -8.34 15.76
CA ILE A 110 -14.42 -8.03 14.70
C ILE A 110 -15.57 -9.05 14.75
N PRO A 111 -16.84 -8.61 14.55
CA PRO A 111 -18.00 -9.52 14.57
C PRO A 111 -17.85 -10.66 13.56
N LEU A 112 -18.33 -11.86 13.92
CA LEU A 112 -18.32 -13.03 13.04
C LEU A 112 -19.54 -12.99 12.12
N GLU A 113 -19.51 -12.09 11.16
CA GLU A 113 -20.57 -11.89 10.17
C GLU A 113 -19.96 -11.92 8.77
N SER A 114 -20.61 -12.54 7.82
CA SER A 114 -20.17 -12.48 6.42
C SER A 114 -20.39 -11.09 5.85
N ASP A 115 -19.51 -10.70 4.94
CA ASP A 115 -19.60 -9.45 4.18
C ASP A 115 -19.69 -8.16 5.01
N ILE A 116 -19.23 -8.20 6.27
CA ILE A 116 -19.31 -7.05 7.18
C ILE A 116 -18.31 -5.95 6.81
N VAL A 117 -17.25 -6.25 6.07
CA VAL A 117 -16.29 -5.28 5.53
C VAL A 117 -16.24 -5.34 4.02
N ASP A 118 -16.03 -4.18 3.37
CA ASP A 118 -16.03 -4.09 1.92
C ASP A 118 -14.78 -4.69 1.29
N LEU A 119 -13.62 -4.50 1.94
CA LEU A 119 -12.34 -4.99 1.47
C LEU A 119 -11.47 -5.43 2.65
N VAL A 120 -10.90 -6.62 2.56
CA VAL A 120 -9.80 -7.07 3.42
C VAL A 120 -8.53 -7.13 2.60
N ILE A 121 -7.48 -6.48 3.11
CA ILE A 121 -6.14 -6.54 2.54
C ILE A 121 -5.28 -7.40 3.47
N ILE A 122 -4.74 -8.50 2.95
CA ILE A 122 -3.82 -9.36 3.68
C ILE A 122 -2.43 -9.08 3.16
N ASP A 123 -1.62 -8.43 3.97
CA ASP A 123 -0.22 -8.18 3.68
C ASP A 123 0.65 -9.31 4.23
N GLU A 124 1.84 -9.52 3.66
CA GLU A 124 2.78 -10.60 4.02
C GLU A 124 2.10 -11.99 4.02
N ALA A 125 1.21 -12.24 3.05
CA ALA A 125 0.39 -13.45 3.00
C ALA A 125 1.21 -14.75 2.91
N SER A 126 2.47 -14.69 2.49
CA SER A 126 3.40 -15.83 2.50
C SER A 126 3.64 -16.39 3.91
N GLN A 127 3.44 -15.58 4.95
CA GLN A 127 3.64 -15.95 6.35
C GLN A 127 2.37 -16.47 7.04
N VAL A 128 1.24 -16.40 6.35
CA VAL A 128 -0.09 -16.69 6.90
C VAL A 128 -0.65 -17.96 6.28
N SER A 129 -1.10 -18.92 7.12
CA SER A 129 -1.81 -20.08 6.61
C SER A 129 -3.25 -19.73 6.22
N ILE A 130 -3.84 -20.48 5.30
CA ILE A 130 -5.25 -20.30 4.90
C ILE A 130 -6.17 -20.38 6.10
N ALA A 131 -5.93 -21.32 7.02
CA ALA A 131 -6.74 -21.47 8.24
C ALA A 131 -6.71 -20.21 9.12
N GLN A 132 -5.56 -19.54 9.22
CA GLN A 132 -5.43 -18.29 9.96
C GLN A 132 -6.11 -17.12 9.23
N ALA A 133 -6.06 -17.09 7.89
CA ALA A 133 -6.69 -16.05 7.10
C ALA A 133 -8.22 -16.22 6.99
N PHE A 134 -8.73 -17.44 7.14
CA PHE A 134 -10.13 -17.77 6.91
C PHE A 134 -11.13 -16.87 7.67
N PRO A 135 -10.93 -16.55 8.97
CA PRO A 135 -11.82 -15.62 9.66
C PRO A 135 -11.89 -14.22 9.04
N ALA A 136 -10.80 -13.75 8.45
CA ALA A 136 -10.77 -12.46 7.75
C ALA A 136 -11.47 -12.57 6.38
N ILE A 137 -11.20 -13.64 5.66
CA ILE A 137 -11.81 -13.94 4.36
C ILE A 137 -13.34 -14.00 4.45
N LEU A 138 -13.88 -14.71 5.46
CA LEU A 138 -15.30 -14.86 5.66
C LEU A 138 -16.05 -13.53 5.85
N ARG A 139 -15.37 -12.53 6.44
CA ARG A 139 -15.96 -11.23 6.77
C ARG A 139 -15.90 -10.21 5.63
N ALA A 140 -15.27 -10.54 4.53
CA ALA A 140 -14.95 -9.61 3.44
C ALA A 140 -15.85 -9.81 2.21
N LYS A 141 -16.34 -8.72 1.64
CA LYS A 141 -16.95 -8.73 0.30
C LYS A 141 -15.90 -8.90 -0.80
N LYS A 142 -14.70 -8.35 -0.59
CA LYS A 142 -13.57 -8.43 -1.51
C LYS A 142 -12.28 -8.66 -0.73
N ILE A 143 -11.32 -9.33 -1.37
CA ILE A 143 -10.03 -9.66 -0.75
C ILE A 143 -8.91 -9.26 -1.70
N LEU A 144 -7.91 -8.59 -1.14
CA LEU A 144 -6.63 -8.33 -1.79
C LEU A 144 -5.53 -9.03 -0.97
N VAL A 145 -4.80 -9.91 -1.63
CA VAL A 145 -3.73 -10.68 -1.00
C VAL A 145 -2.40 -10.23 -1.58
N MET A 146 -1.52 -9.76 -0.73
CA MET A 146 -0.18 -9.32 -1.10
C MET A 146 0.86 -10.19 -0.37
N GLY A 147 1.89 -10.64 -1.09
CA GLY A 147 2.95 -11.44 -0.52
C GLY A 147 4.03 -11.74 -1.54
N ASP A 148 5.25 -11.93 -1.07
CA ASP A 148 6.39 -12.32 -1.91
C ASP A 148 6.59 -13.83 -1.87
N LYS A 149 6.48 -14.49 -3.02
CA LYS A 149 6.72 -15.93 -3.15
C LYS A 149 8.17 -16.34 -2.87
N LYS A 150 9.10 -15.39 -2.86
CA LYS A 150 10.53 -15.63 -2.59
C LYS A 150 10.89 -15.43 -1.12
N GLN A 151 10.00 -14.87 -0.31
CA GLN A 151 10.19 -14.74 1.13
C GLN A 151 9.82 -16.04 1.85
N PHE A 152 10.25 -16.16 3.12
CA PHE A 152 10.01 -17.35 3.95
C PHE A 152 8.53 -17.71 3.99
N SER A 153 8.20 -18.89 3.49
CA SER A 153 6.85 -19.46 3.64
C SER A 153 6.63 -19.96 5.08
N ASN A 154 5.38 -20.02 5.50
CA ASN A 154 5.01 -20.55 6.82
C ASN A 154 5.44 -22.03 6.93
N ILE A 155 6.44 -22.32 7.78
CA ILE A 155 7.01 -23.64 7.98
C ILE A 155 5.94 -24.68 8.37
N LYS A 156 4.94 -24.28 9.17
CA LYS A 156 3.86 -25.17 9.60
C LYS A 156 2.94 -25.58 8.44
N SER A 157 2.71 -24.71 7.49
CA SER A 157 1.94 -24.99 6.28
C SER A 157 2.65 -26.00 5.38
N ASN A 158 3.99 -25.90 5.27
CA ASN A 158 4.80 -26.84 4.51
C ASN A 158 4.85 -28.24 5.16
N GLN A 159 4.85 -28.33 6.48
CA GLN A 159 4.77 -29.61 7.18
C GLN A 159 3.42 -30.30 6.96
N ALA A 160 2.31 -29.56 7.01
CA ALA A 160 0.98 -30.09 6.74
C ALA A 160 0.85 -30.58 5.28
N ALA A 161 1.37 -29.83 4.31
CA ALA A 161 1.37 -30.25 2.92
C ALA A 161 2.19 -31.53 2.66
N ASN A 162 3.31 -31.69 3.38
CA ASN A 162 4.15 -32.90 3.28
C ASN A 162 3.47 -34.13 3.90
N ILE A 163 2.66 -33.98 4.93
CA ILE A 163 1.89 -35.08 5.54
C ILE A 163 0.78 -35.53 4.57
N THR A 164 0.08 -34.61 3.92
CA THR A 164 -1.00 -34.91 2.97
C THR A 164 -0.50 -35.57 1.68
N ASN A 165 0.73 -35.31 1.28
CA ASN A 165 1.33 -35.93 0.08
C ASN A 165 1.94 -37.33 0.33
N ASN A 166 1.99 -37.80 1.57
CA ASN A 166 2.53 -39.12 1.95
C ASN A 166 1.45 -40.15 2.33
N GLU A 167 0.17 -39.80 2.21
CA GLU A 167 -0.98 -40.71 2.26
C GLU A 167 -1.53 -40.98 0.84
#